data_7d812d6f9365cae29f88ef6b94589d37
#
_entry.id   7d812d6f9365cae29f88ef6b94589d37
#
_cell.length_a   1.000
_cell.length_b   1.000
_cell.length_c   1.000
_cell.angle_alpha   90.00
_cell.angle_beta   90.00
_cell.angle_gamma   90.00
#
_symmetry.space_group_name_H-M   'P 1'
#
loop_
_entity.id
_entity.type
_entity.pdbx_description
1 polymer ?
#
loop_
_entity_poly.entity_id
_entity_poly.type
_entity_poly.pdbx_seq_one_letter_code
_entity_poly.pdbx_strand_id
1 'polypeptide(L)'
;MNAQAATVAAAAPSALILLREDIEDVAILTLNRPQARNSLSEATLEALGDALTAIAHDRAVRAVIIGANGPAFSAGHDLKELNQRRSDDDRGRAYFKHIMGLCSGVMQQVVTLPQPVIACVQATATAAGCQLVASCDLAIASRAAKFATPGVNIGLFCSTPMVALSRNIPRKAAMEMLLTGDMISAEEAARIGLVNHVVAPGSERDEALKLAKKITAKSALTVKIGKEAFYRQLEMPLAEAYRYTSEVMVENMLARDAEEGIAAFIEKRDPKWQDR
;
A
#
# COMPACT_ATOMS: atom_id res chain seq x y z
N MET A 1 57.10 8.55 25.21
CA MET A 1 55.84 7.77 25.33
C MET A 1 54.69 8.65 24.86
N ASN A 2 54.30 8.46 23.58
CA ASN A 2 53.18 9.20 23.00
C ASN A 2 51.97 8.28 23.01
N ALA A 3 50.98 8.61 23.84
CA ALA A 3 49.67 7.96 23.84
C ALA A 3 48.83 8.59 22.72
N GLN A 4 48.61 7.86 21.65
CA GLN A 4 47.61 8.20 20.62
C GLN A 4 46.23 7.93 21.17
N ALA A 5 45.48 8.98 21.40
CA ALA A 5 44.03 8.88 21.67
C ALA A 5 43.29 8.45 20.40
N ALA A 6 42.75 7.24 20.40
CA ALA A 6 41.85 6.78 19.36
C ALA A 6 40.50 7.50 19.52
N THR A 7 40.21 8.38 18.59
CA THR A 7 38.90 9.02 18.48
C THR A 7 37.91 7.97 17.94
N VAL A 8 37.04 7.48 18.81
CA VAL A 8 35.91 6.66 18.40
C VAL A 8 34.95 7.59 17.67
N ALA A 9 34.86 7.44 16.36
CA ALA A 9 33.87 8.15 15.57
C ALA A 9 32.48 7.65 16.00
N ALA A 10 31.66 8.56 16.53
CA ALA A 10 30.26 8.28 16.82
C ALA A 10 29.57 7.88 15.52
N ALA A 11 28.96 6.68 15.49
CA ALA A 11 28.16 6.23 14.36
C ALA A 11 27.03 7.24 14.15
N ALA A 12 26.89 7.74 12.92
CA ALA A 12 25.76 8.58 12.55
C ALA A 12 24.44 7.84 12.89
N PRO A 13 23.41 8.53 13.42
CA PRO A 13 22.16 7.89 13.72
C PRO A 13 21.63 7.20 12.45
N SER A 14 21.28 5.91 12.56
CA SER A 14 20.72 5.17 11.44
C SER A 14 19.47 5.91 10.96
N ALA A 15 19.43 6.29 9.68
CA ALA A 15 18.26 6.94 9.10
C ALA A 15 17.03 6.05 9.30
N LEU A 16 15.89 6.62 9.69
CA LEU A 16 14.63 5.88 9.84
C LEU A 16 14.28 5.17 8.54
N ILE A 17 13.93 3.89 8.64
CA ILE A 17 13.60 3.00 7.51
C ILE A 17 12.27 3.42 6.85
N LEU A 18 11.34 3.90 7.67
CA LEU A 18 10.04 4.44 7.27
C LEU A 18 9.91 5.83 7.87
N LEU A 19 9.52 6.80 7.05
CA LEU A 19 9.19 8.15 7.51
C LEU A 19 7.67 8.30 7.55
N ARG A 20 7.16 9.01 8.55
CA ARG A 20 5.77 9.48 8.62
C ARG A 20 5.74 10.99 8.63
N GLU A 21 4.89 11.57 7.79
CA GLU A 21 4.54 12.98 7.75
C GLU A 21 3.03 13.08 7.67
N ASP A 22 2.42 13.91 8.49
CA ASP A 22 0.99 14.14 8.45
C ASP A 22 0.73 15.54 7.86
N ILE A 23 -0.06 15.60 6.80
CA ILE A 23 -0.50 16.84 6.17
C ILE A 23 -2.01 16.93 6.35
N GLU A 24 -2.46 17.83 7.24
CA GLU A 24 -3.85 17.90 7.65
C GLU A 24 -4.35 16.55 8.17
N ASP A 25 -5.29 15.91 7.49
CA ASP A 25 -5.89 14.63 7.81
C ASP A 25 -5.35 13.46 6.96
N VAL A 26 -4.21 13.66 6.28
CA VAL A 26 -3.57 12.66 5.42
C VAL A 26 -2.23 12.24 6.02
N ALA A 27 -2.05 10.97 6.35
CA ALA A 27 -0.76 10.41 6.74
C ALA A 27 0.03 9.95 5.51
N ILE A 28 1.27 10.37 5.39
CA ILE A 28 2.19 9.99 4.33
C ILE A 28 3.28 9.10 4.92
N LEU A 29 3.30 7.84 4.52
CA LEU A 29 4.32 6.87 4.87
C LEU A 29 5.32 6.77 3.71
N THR A 30 6.59 7.06 3.96
CA THR A 30 7.63 7.05 2.94
C THR A 30 8.67 5.97 3.25
N LEU A 31 8.77 4.97 2.38
CA LEU A 31 9.83 3.97 2.41
C LEU A 31 11.18 4.67 2.23
N ASN A 32 12.12 4.47 3.14
CA ASN A 32 13.35 5.27 3.20
C ASN A 32 14.62 4.42 3.34
N ARG A 33 14.74 3.41 2.46
CA ARG A 33 15.97 2.64 2.25
C ARG A 33 16.42 2.72 0.78
N PRO A 34 16.67 3.94 0.23
CA PRO A 34 16.96 4.12 -1.20
C PRO A 34 18.19 3.35 -1.68
N GLN A 35 19.23 3.20 -0.84
CA GLN A 35 20.44 2.42 -1.12
C GLN A 35 20.17 0.92 -1.31
N ALA A 36 19.08 0.40 -0.72
CA ALA A 36 18.59 -0.97 -0.89
C ALA A 36 17.37 -1.03 -1.83
N ARG A 37 17.11 0.04 -2.62
CA ARG A 37 15.93 0.16 -3.51
C ARG A 37 14.63 -0.12 -2.78
N ASN A 38 14.54 0.32 -1.52
CA ASN A 38 13.38 0.11 -0.64
C ASN A 38 12.92 -1.35 -0.59
N SER A 39 13.89 -2.28 -0.53
CA SER A 39 13.56 -3.69 -0.34
C SER A 39 12.80 -3.89 0.97
N LEU A 40 11.79 -4.75 0.90
CA LEU A 40 10.93 -5.12 2.04
C LEU A 40 11.67 -6.16 2.89
N SER A 41 12.63 -5.66 3.70
CA SER A 41 13.29 -6.42 4.76
C SER A 41 12.32 -6.68 5.91
N GLU A 42 12.68 -7.56 6.84
CA GLU A 42 11.92 -7.80 8.06
C GLU A 42 11.61 -6.48 8.78
N ALA A 43 12.65 -5.68 9.06
CA ALA A 43 12.51 -4.39 9.72
C ALA A 43 11.64 -3.38 8.93
N THR A 44 11.65 -3.41 7.59
CA THR A 44 10.77 -2.54 6.78
C THR A 44 9.32 -2.97 6.89
N LEU A 45 9.05 -4.28 6.88
CA LEU A 45 7.70 -4.81 7.01
C LEU A 45 7.13 -4.56 8.42
N GLU A 46 7.95 -4.76 9.46
CA GLU A 46 7.56 -4.44 10.84
C GLU A 46 7.22 -2.96 10.99
N ALA A 47 8.12 -2.07 10.55
CA ALA A 47 7.89 -0.62 10.63
C ALA A 47 6.62 -0.18 9.88
N LEU A 48 6.35 -0.77 8.70
CA LEU A 48 5.13 -0.48 7.94
C LEU A 48 3.89 -1.03 8.65
N GLY A 49 3.94 -2.26 9.17
CA GLY A 49 2.85 -2.89 9.93
C GLY A 49 2.49 -2.11 11.20
N ASP A 50 3.51 -1.67 11.97
CA ASP A 50 3.33 -0.86 13.18
C ASP A 50 2.70 0.50 12.85
N ALA A 51 3.18 1.16 11.79
CA ALA A 51 2.62 2.44 11.33
C ALA A 51 1.15 2.29 10.92
N LEU A 52 0.80 1.26 10.15
CA LEU A 52 -0.59 0.97 9.74
C LEU A 52 -1.47 0.64 10.95
N THR A 53 -0.95 -0.11 11.92
CA THR A 53 -1.66 -0.41 13.17
C THR A 53 -1.96 0.86 13.96
N ALA A 54 -0.98 1.75 14.09
CA ALA A 54 -1.17 3.03 14.78
C ALA A 54 -2.20 3.90 14.05
N ILE A 55 -2.14 3.98 12.72
CA ILE A 55 -3.08 4.75 11.90
C ILE A 55 -4.51 4.21 11.99
N ALA A 56 -4.69 2.88 12.07
CA ALA A 56 -6.02 2.28 12.18
C ALA A 56 -6.83 2.81 13.38
N HIS A 57 -6.14 3.24 14.45
CA HIS A 57 -6.73 3.77 15.67
C HIS A 57 -6.71 5.30 15.76
N ASP A 58 -6.06 5.97 14.79
CA ASP A 58 -5.93 7.42 14.77
C ASP A 58 -7.08 8.08 14.00
N ARG A 59 -8.04 8.66 14.74
CA ARG A 59 -9.21 9.33 14.16
C ARG A 59 -8.88 10.64 13.44
N ALA A 60 -7.69 11.21 13.67
CA ALA A 60 -7.26 12.40 12.95
C ALA A 60 -6.83 12.09 11.52
N VAL A 61 -6.41 10.84 11.25
CA VAL A 61 -6.03 10.38 9.92
C VAL A 61 -7.24 9.84 9.17
N ARG A 62 -7.53 10.40 8.00
CA ARG A 62 -8.67 10.06 7.14
C ARG A 62 -8.26 9.38 5.82
N ALA A 63 -7.01 9.53 5.40
CA ALA A 63 -6.43 8.83 4.26
C ALA A 63 -4.93 8.58 4.47
N VAL A 64 -4.38 7.59 3.79
CA VAL A 64 -2.96 7.24 3.84
C VAL A 64 -2.36 7.28 2.44
N ILE A 65 -1.17 7.84 2.31
CA ILE A 65 -0.35 7.76 1.10
C ILE A 65 0.89 6.94 1.43
N ILE A 66 1.19 5.91 0.64
CA ILE A 66 2.45 5.17 0.72
C ILE A 66 3.31 5.57 -0.46
N GLY A 67 4.42 6.24 -0.17
CA GLY A 67 5.43 6.65 -1.15
C GLY A 67 6.80 6.08 -0.83
N ALA A 68 7.82 6.49 -1.60
CA ALA A 68 9.17 6.02 -1.40
C ALA A 68 10.21 7.07 -1.83
N ASN A 69 11.35 7.10 -1.15
CA ASN A 69 12.51 7.91 -1.54
C ASN A 69 13.43 7.15 -2.48
N GLY A 70 14.10 7.87 -3.38
CA GLY A 70 15.18 7.34 -4.21
C GLY A 70 14.72 6.66 -5.52
N PRO A 71 15.57 5.79 -6.10
CA PRO A 71 15.44 5.36 -7.51
C PRO A 71 14.42 4.25 -7.75
N ALA A 72 13.80 3.70 -6.72
CA ALA A 72 12.75 2.69 -6.81
C ALA A 72 11.68 2.95 -5.76
N PHE A 73 10.44 2.61 -6.08
CA PHE A 73 9.39 2.52 -5.08
C PHE A 73 9.68 1.35 -4.13
N SER A 74 9.80 0.14 -4.65
CA SER A 74 10.32 -1.02 -3.91
C SER A 74 10.72 -2.15 -4.86
N ALA A 75 11.87 -2.77 -4.59
CA ALA A 75 12.37 -3.91 -5.35
C ALA A 75 11.82 -5.27 -4.87
N GLY A 76 10.88 -5.28 -3.92
CA GLY A 76 10.38 -6.50 -3.29
C GLY A 76 11.21 -6.94 -2.09
N HIS A 77 11.14 -8.21 -1.72
CA HIS A 77 11.86 -8.72 -0.53
C HIS A 77 13.37 -8.49 -0.59
N ASP A 78 14.00 -8.33 0.57
CA ASP A 78 15.44 -8.24 0.68
C ASP A 78 16.08 -9.63 0.45
N LEU A 79 16.53 -9.85 -0.79
CA LEU A 79 17.11 -11.13 -1.18
C LEU A 79 18.42 -11.45 -0.46
N LYS A 80 19.11 -10.45 0.10
CA LYS A 80 20.33 -10.68 0.90
C LYS A 80 19.95 -11.30 2.25
N GLU A 81 18.92 -10.78 2.93
CA GLU A 81 18.39 -11.38 4.15
C GLU A 81 17.93 -12.81 3.90
N LEU A 82 17.11 -13.02 2.87
CA LEU A 82 16.62 -14.35 2.53
C LEU A 82 17.76 -15.33 2.23
N ASN A 83 18.76 -14.90 1.48
CA ASN A 83 19.87 -15.77 1.10
C ASN A 83 20.77 -16.13 2.30
N GLN A 84 20.98 -15.21 3.25
CA GLN A 84 21.74 -15.47 4.47
C GLN A 84 21.15 -16.62 5.30
N ARG A 85 19.82 -16.71 5.35
CA ARG A 85 19.11 -17.76 6.12
C ARG A 85 19.22 -19.15 5.53
N ARG A 86 19.75 -19.30 4.30
CA ARG A 86 20.00 -20.62 3.71
C ARG A 86 21.12 -21.41 4.42
N SER A 87 21.92 -20.73 5.24
CA SER A 87 22.93 -21.35 6.09
C SER A 87 22.37 -21.87 7.44
N ASP A 88 21.12 -21.55 7.77
CA ASP A 88 20.47 -22.05 8.98
C ASP A 88 20.25 -23.58 8.89
N ASP A 89 20.18 -24.30 10.00
CA ASP A 89 20.06 -25.78 10.06
C ASP A 89 18.85 -26.30 9.25
N ASP A 90 17.75 -25.54 9.25
CA ASP A 90 16.53 -25.84 8.49
C ASP A 90 16.54 -25.26 7.06
N ARG A 91 17.70 -24.77 6.60
CA ARG A 91 17.91 -24.08 5.32
C ARG A 91 17.06 -22.82 5.15
N GLY A 92 16.72 -22.17 6.27
CA GLY A 92 15.94 -20.92 6.32
C GLY A 92 14.42 -21.12 6.30
N ARG A 93 13.93 -22.35 6.42
CA ARG A 93 12.48 -22.65 6.31
C ARG A 93 11.64 -21.86 7.32
N ALA A 94 12.05 -21.82 8.57
CA ALA A 94 11.33 -21.10 9.63
C ALA A 94 11.30 -19.59 9.32
N TYR A 95 12.44 -19.03 8.92
CA TYR A 95 12.53 -17.63 8.54
C TYR A 95 11.70 -17.29 7.29
N PHE A 96 11.75 -18.13 6.26
CA PHE A 96 10.94 -17.91 5.06
C PHE A 96 9.44 -17.93 5.37
N LYS A 97 9.00 -18.85 6.23
CA LYS A 97 7.61 -18.88 6.68
C LYS A 97 7.24 -17.61 7.45
N HIS A 98 8.11 -17.14 8.34
CA HIS A 98 7.92 -15.92 9.12
C HIS A 98 7.79 -14.69 8.20
N ILE A 99 8.78 -14.45 7.34
CA ILE A 99 8.82 -13.24 6.51
C ILE A 99 7.68 -13.20 5.47
N MET A 100 7.30 -14.35 4.89
CA MET A 100 6.15 -14.42 3.98
C MET A 100 4.83 -14.18 4.73
N GLY A 101 4.71 -14.68 5.98
CA GLY A 101 3.58 -14.40 6.86
C GLY A 101 3.49 -12.91 7.22
N LEU A 102 4.61 -12.31 7.63
CA LEU A 102 4.70 -10.89 7.97
C LEU A 102 4.31 -10.02 6.77
N CYS A 103 4.89 -10.28 5.59
CA CYS A 103 4.55 -9.56 4.36
C CYS A 103 3.05 -9.70 4.03
N SER A 104 2.50 -10.91 4.09
CA SER A 104 1.07 -11.14 3.83
C SER A 104 0.20 -10.41 4.84
N GLY A 105 0.61 -10.35 6.11
CA GLY A 105 -0.07 -9.59 7.16
C GLY A 105 -0.12 -8.10 6.83
N VAL A 106 1.00 -7.49 6.44
CA VAL A 106 1.07 -6.08 6.05
C VAL A 106 0.16 -5.79 4.84
N MET A 107 0.16 -6.66 3.81
CA MET A 107 -0.72 -6.46 2.65
C MET A 107 -2.19 -6.54 3.03
N GLN A 108 -2.56 -7.45 3.93
CA GLN A 108 -3.93 -7.53 4.45
C GLN A 108 -4.29 -6.32 5.30
N GLN A 109 -3.35 -5.78 6.11
CA GLN A 109 -3.58 -4.53 6.85
C GLN A 109 -3.89 -3.37 5.91
N VAL A 110 -3.17 -3.22 4.79
CA VAL A 110 -3.46 -2.18 3.77
C VAL A 110 -4.90 -2.30 3.26
N VAL A 111 -5.35 -3.52 2.94
CA VAL A 111 -6.70 -3.79 2.43
C VAL A 111 -7.77 -3.52 3.49
N THR A 112 -7.52 -3.94 4.74
CA THR A 112 -8.50 -3.87 5.84
C THR A 112 -8.44 -2.58 6.65
N LEU A 113 -7.46 -1.71 6.39
CA LEU A 113 -7.35 -0.41 7.07
C LEU A 113 -8.65 0.39 6.87
N PRO A 114 -9.22 0.99 7.93
CA PRO A 114 -10.42 1.84 7.80
C PRO A 114 -10.23 3.03 6.85
N GLN A 115 -9.02 3.60 6.83
CA GLN A 115 -8.64 4.69 5.96
C GLN A 115 -8.29 4.18 4.56
N PRO A 116 -8.70 4.87 3.49
CA PRO A 116 -8.21 4.59 2.13
C PRO A 116 -6.70 4.77 2.02
N VAL A 117 -6.06 3.86 1.28
CA VAL A 117 -4.61 3.85 1.06
C VAL A 117 -4.31 4.10 -0.41
N ILE A 118 -3.47 5.08 -0.69
CA ILE A 118 -3.05 5.48 -2.04
C ILE A 118 -1.57 5.18 -2.22
N ALA A 119 -1.20 4.36 -3.19
CA ALA A 119 0.20 4.21 -3.59
C ALA A 119 0.64 5.42 -4.42
N CYS A 120 1.74 6.05 -4.03
CA CYS A 120 2.40 7.15 -4.74
C CYS A 120 3.72 6.62 -5.32
N VAL A 121 3.68 6.19 -6.60
CA VAL A 121 4.75 5.40 -7.23
C VAL A 121 5.60 6.28 -8.11
N GLN A 122 6.73 6.76 -7.59
CA GLN A 122 7.66 7.64 -8.31
C GLN A 122 8.55 6.91 -9.33
N ALA A 123 8.78 5.60 -9.10
CA ALA A 123 9.75 4.80 -9.87
C ALA A 123 9.35 3.32 -9.86
N THR A 124 10.29 2.43 -10.18
CA THR A 124 10.06 0.98 -10.33
C THR A 124 9.53 0.31 -9.07
N ALA A 125 8.47 -0.48 -9.22
CA ALA A 125 7.89 -1.36 -8.21
C ALA A 125 7.90 -2.82 -8.71
N THR A 126 8.64 -3.72 -8.03
CA THR A 126 8.76 -5.12 -8.45
C THR A 126 8.46 -6.12 -7.35
N ALA A 127 8.04 -7.32 -7.72
CA ALA A 127 7.74 -8.42 -6.81
C ALA A 127 6.80 -8.00 -5.67
N ALA A 128 7.21 -8.13 -4.39
CA ALA A 128 6.42 -7.68 -3.24
C ALA A 128 6.21 -6.15 -3.21
N GLY A 129 7.06 -5.34 -3.90
CA GLY A 129 6.82 -3.92 -4.09
C GLY A 129 5.63 -3.65 -5.03
N CYS A 130 5.52 -4.42 -6.13
CA CYS A 130 4.35 -4.40 -7.00
C CYS A 130 3.09 -4.93 -6.29
N GLN A 131 3.24 -5.95 -5.43
CA GLN A 131 2.17 -6.44 -4.56
C GLN A 131 1.65 -5.34 -3.64
N LEU A 132 2.53 -4.55 -3.02
CA LEU A 132 2.13 -3.44 -2.15
C LEU A 132 1.30 -2.40 -2.92
N VAL A 133 1.72 -2.04 -4.13
CA VAL A 133 0.93 -1.15 -5.01
C VAL A 133 -0.44 -1.74 -5.29
N ALA A 134 -0.50 -3.02 -5.69
CA ALA A 134 -1.76 -3.70 -5.98
C ALA A 134 -2.65 -3.92 -4.75
N SER A 135 -2.10 -3.88 -3.53
CA SER A 135 -2.86 -3.99 -2.28
C SER A 135 -3.45 -2.66 -1.82
N CYS A 136 -2.93 -1.52 -2.31
CA CYS A 136 -3.51 -0.21 -2.03
C CYS A 136 -4.86 -0.05 -2.76
N ASP A 137 -5.77 0.75 -2.18
CA ASP A 137 -7.08 1.01 -2.77
C ASP A 137 -6.98 1.76 -4.10
N LEU A 138 -6.00 2.66 -4.19
CA LEU A 138 -5.74 3.50 -5.35
C LEU A 138 -4.23 3.63 -5.57
N ALA A 139 -3.83 3.98 -6.81
CA ALA A 139 -2.44 4.21 -7.14
C ALA A 139 -2.28 5.36 -8.14
N ILE A 140 -1.34 6.25 -7.84
CA ILE A 140 -0.84 7.29 -8.75
C ILE A 140 0.59 6.93 -9.11
N ALA A 141 0.90 6.87 -10.39
CA ALA A 141 2.24 6.53 -10.85
C ALA A 141 2.87 7.66 -11.67
N SER A 142 4.15 7.91 -11.44
CA SER A 142 4.97 8.65 -12.37
C SER A 142 5.01 7.93 -13.72
N ARG A 143 5.02 8.67 -14.82
CA ARG A 143 5.26 8.09 -16.16
C ARG A 143 6.58 7.34 -16.28
N ALA A 144 7.55 7.66 -15.43
CA ALA A 144 8.83 6.95 -15.35
C ALA A 144 8.75 5.60 -14.60
N ALA A 145 7.65 5.35 -13.88
CA ALA A 145 7.48 4.13 -13.11
C ALA A 145 7.34 2.89 -14.02
N LYS A 146 7.82 1.76 -13.51
CA LYS A 146 7.69 0.45 -14.15
C LYS A 146 7.25 -0.58 -13.13
N PHE A 147 6.53 -1.59 -13.58
CA PHE A 147 5.98 -2.63 -12.71
C PHE A 147 6.34 -4.01 -13.26
N ALA A 148 6.67 -4.95 -12.36
CA ALA A 148 6.92 -6.34 -12.75
C ALA A 148 6.75 -7.31 -11.57
N THR A 149 6.61 -8.59 -11.91
CA THR A 149 6.69 -9.71 -10.95
C THR A 149 7.78 -10.70 -11.40
N PRO A 150 9.07 -10.30 -11.33
CA PRO A 150 10.17 -10.95 -12.03
C PRO A 150 10.74 -12.18 -11.31
N GLY A 151 10.02 -12.77 -10.36
CA GLY A 151 10.49 -13.93 -9.58
C GLY A 151 10.96 -15.10 -10.45
N VAL A 152 10.29 -15.35 -11.58
CA VAL A 152 10.65 -16.44 -12.52
C VAL A 152 12.08 -16.30 -13.05
N ASN A 153 12.63 -15.09 -13.15
CA ASN A 153 14.00 -14.85 -13.63
C ASN A 153 15.08 -15.30 -12.63
N ILE A 154 14.69 -15.60 -11.39
CA ILE A 154 15.57 -16.11 -10.32
C ILE A 154 15.12 -17.46 -9.76
N GLY A 155 14.28 -18.18 -10.49
CA GLY A 155 13.78 -19.51 -10.09
C GLY A 155 12.69 -19.48 -9.00
N LEU A 156 12.02 -18.34 -8.82
CA LEU A 156 10.88 -18.19 -7.90
C LEU A 156 9.64 -17.77 -8.67
N PHE A 157 8.48 -18.28 -8.28
CA PHE A 157 7.22 -17.73 -8.76
C PHE A 157 6.71 -16.69 -7.76
N CYS A 158 6.23 -15.54 -8.24
CA CYS A 158 5.70 -14.47 -7.37
C CYS A 158 4.31 -14.85 -6.79
N SER A 159 4.28 -15.91 -5.95
CA SER A 159 3.06 -16.55 -5.45
C SER A 159 2.25 -15.64 -4.52
N THR A 160 2.88 -14.85 -3.65
CA THR A 160 2.18 -13.87 -2.81
C THR A 160 1.77 -12.62 -3.60
N PRO A 161 2.61 -12.05 -4.48
CA PRO A 161 2.19 -10.97 -5.36
C PRO A 161 1.00 -11.30 -6.28
N MET A 162 0.91 -12.54 -6.76
CA MET A 162 -0.22 -12.92 -7.64
C MET A 162 -1.59 -12.76 -6.97
N VAL A 163 -1.65 -12.85 -5.63
CA VAL A 163 -2.91 -12.72 -4.88
C VAL A 163 -3.49 -11.31 -5.06
N ALA A 164 -2.66 -10.28 -4.88
CA ALA A 164 -3.09 -8.90 -5.08
C ALA A 164 -3.33 -8.59 -6.57
N LEU A 165 -2.44 -9.03 -7.46
CA LEU A 165 -2.59 -8.80 -8.91
C LEU A 165 -3.88 -9.40 -9.46
N SER A 166 -4.14 -10.68 -9.19
CA SER A 166 -5.31 -11.38 -9.75
C SER A 166 -6.66 -10.84 -9.27
N ARG A 167 -6.66 -10.03 -8.20
CA ARG A 167 -7.83 -9.36 -7.66
C ARG A 167 -8.04 -7.95 -8.24
N ASN A 168 -7.02 -7.39 -8.87
CA ASN A 168 -7.06 -5.99 -9.34
C ASN A 168 -6.96 -5.86 -10.86
N ILE A 169 -6.32 -6.83 -11.56
CA ILE A 169 -6.11 -6.72 -13.01
C ILE A 169 -6.66 -7.97 -13.73
N PRO A 170 -6.93 -7.89 -15.06
CA PRO A 170 -7.39 -9.02 -15.84
C PRO A 170 -6.47 -10.23 -15.75
N ARG A 171 -7.04 -11.43 -15.62
CA ARG A 171 -6.29 -12.69 -15.41
C ARG A 171 -5.16 -12.92 -16.41
N LYS A 172 -5.37 -12.58 -17.69
CA LYS A 172 -4.35 -12.75 -18.73
C LYS A 172 -3.18 -11.81 -18.53
N ALA A 173 -3.42 -10.53 -18.19
CA ALA A 173 -2.38 -9.58 -17.90
C ALA A 173 -1.59 -9.98 -16.63
N ALA A 174 -2.28 -10.40 -15.57
CA ALA A 174 -1.62 -10.92 -14.37
C ALA A 174 -0.73 -12.13 -14.67
N MET A 175 -1.25 -13.10 -15.46
CA MET A 175 -0.50 -14.30 -15.78
C MET A 175 0.72 -13.99 -16.67
N GLU A 176 0.60 -13.07 -17.62
CA GLU A 176 1.71 -12.63 -18.46
C GLU A 176 2.84 -12.01 -17.61
N MET A 177 2.52 -11.06 -16.72
CA MET A 177 3.49 -10.49 -15.79
C MET A 177 4.17 -11.55 -14.91
N LEU A 178 3.42 -12.54 -14.44
CA LEU A 178 3.92 -13.60 -13.54
C LEU A 178 4.78 -14.64 -14.27
N LEU A 179 4.47 -14.98 -15.52
CA LEU A 179 5.18 -16.01 -16.29
C LEU A 179 6.42 -15.47 -17.01
N THR A 180 6.38 -14.23 -17.48
CA THR A 180 7.49 -13.62 -18.20
C THR A 180 8.46 -12.89 -17.28
N GLY A 181 7.93 -12.28 -16.20
CA GLY A 181 8.70 -11.39 -15.34
C GLY A 181 9.08 -10.07 -16.00
N ASP A 182 8.49 -9.74 -17.14
CA ASP A 182 8.80 -8.54 -17.90
C ASP A 182 8.29 -7.27 -17.19
N MET A 183 8.98 -6.17 -17.46
CA MET A 183 8.60 -4.85 -16.99
C MET A 183 7.51 -4.28 -17.90
N ILE A 184 6.39 -3.84 -17.29
CA ILE A 184 5.39 -3.03 -17.98
C ILE A 184 5.56 -1.56 -17.64
N SER A 185 5.17 -0.66 -18.55
CA SER A 185 5.18 0.80 -18.32
C SER A 185 4.06 1.25 -17.41
N ALA A 186 4.12 2.49 -16.93
CA ALA A 186 3.05 3.10 -16.16
C ALA A 186 1.74 3.20 -16.96
N GLU A 187 1.83 3.50 -18.25
CA GLU A 187 0.67 3.57 -19.17
C GLU A 187 0.01 2.20 -19.32
N GLU A 188 0.80 1.14 -19.48
CA GLU A 188 0.26 -0.22 -19.55
C GLU A 188 -0.36 -0.63 -18.20
N ALA A 189 0.29 -0.30 -17.08
CA ALA A 189 -0.24 -0.52 -15.75
C ALA A 189 -1.61 0.19 -15.55
N ALA A 190 -1.77 1.41 -16.07
CA ALA A 190 -3.05 2.10 -16.06
C ALA A 190 -4.07 1.45 -16.98
N ARG A 191 -3.66 1.02 -18.18
CA ARG A 191 -4.56 0.35 -19.14
C ARG A 191 -5.17 -0.94 -18.59
N ILE A 192 -4.39 -1.69 -17.80
CA ILE A 192 -4.85 -2.95 -17.18
C ILE A 192 -5.49 -2.75 -15.81
N GLY A 193 -5.51 -1.53 -15.25
CA GLY A 193 -6.15 -1.21 -13.98
C GLY A 193 -5.28 -1.41 -12.74
N LEU A 194 -3.97 -1.60 -12.89
CA LEU A 194 -3.03 -1.69 -11.75
C LEU A 194 -2.81 -0.32 -11.09
N VAL A 195 -2.87 0.77 -11.86
CA VAL A 195 -2.81 2.15 -11.36
C VAL A 195 -3.98 2.97 -11.92
N ASN A 196 -4.42 3.99 -11.18
CA ASN A 196 -5.55 4.83 -11.56
C ASN A 196 -5.12 5.98 -12.49
N HIS A 197 -4.00 6.62 -12.21
CA HIS A 197 -3.52 7.78 -12.96
C HIS A 197 -2.02 7.71 -13.19
N VAL A 198 -1.61 8.13 -14.40
CA VAL A 198 -0.21 8.34 -14.77
C VAL A 198 0.04 9.83 -14.93
N VAL A 199 1.05 10.34 -14.22
CA VAL A 199 1.37 11.77 -14.16
C VAL A 199 2.81 12.04 -14.59
N ALA A 200 3.14 13.31 -14.83
CA ALA A 200 4.51 13.71 -15.13
C ALA A 200 5.44 13.35 -13.96
N PRO A 201 6.71 12.95 -14.23
CA PRO A 201 7.67 12.68 -13.17
C PRO A 201 7.81 13.87 -12.21
N GLY A 202 7.75 13.59 -10.91
CA GLY A 202 7.78 14.58 -9.83
C GLY A 202 6.43 15.16 -9.43
N SER A 203 5.33 14.86 -10.17
CA SER A 203 3.98 15.33 -9.84
C SER A 203 3.14 14.31 -9.08
N GLU A 204 3.65 13.09 -8.87
CA GLU A 204 2.89 11.97 -8.28
C GLU A 204 2.46 12.25 -6.85
N ARG A 205 3.29 12.95 -6.06
CA ARG A 205 2.95 13.31 -4.68
C ARG A 205 1.80 14.31 -4.61
N ASP A 206 1.85 15.36 -5.42
CA ASP A 206 0.82 16.40 -5.44
C ASP A 206 -0.52 15.84 -5.91
N GLU A 207 -0.52 14.98 -6.94
CA GLU A 207 -1.74 14.33 -7.41
C GLU A 207 -2.29 13.29 -6.40
N ALA A 208 -1.42 12.57 -5.69
CA ALA A 208 -1.86 11.68 -4.61
C ALA A 208 -2.49 12.47 -3.45
N LEU A 209 -1.90 13.59 -3.04
CA LEU A 209 -2.46 14.49 -2.03
C LEU A 209 -3.80 15.09 -2.48
N LYS A 210 -3.90 15.52 -3.73
CA LYS A 210 -5.14 16.05 -4.30
C LYS A 210 -6.24 14.99 -4.31
N LEU A 211 -5.91 13.74 -4.63
CA LEU A 211 -6.85 12.62 -4.58
C LEU A 211 -7.25 12.31 -3.14
N ALA A 212 -6.30 12.25 -2.22
CA ALA A 212 -6.55 12.06 -0.80
C ALA A 212 -7.51 13.13 -0.25
N LYS A 213 -7.26 14.41 -0.54
CA LYS A 213 -8.14 15.53 -0.12
C LYS A 213 -9.57 15.43 -0.67
N LYS A 214 -9.76 14.91 -1.88
CA LYS A 214 -11.12 14.63 -2.39
C LYS A 214 -11.85 13.56 -1.58
N ILE A 215 -11.11 12.59 -1.08
CA ILE A 215 -11.66 11.49 -0.27
C ILE A 215 -11.93 11.98 1.16
N THR A 216 -10.97 12.68 1.77
CA THR A 216 -11.10 13.16 3.16
C THR A 216 -12.17 14.23 3.32
N ALA A 217 -12.57 14.91 2.24
CA ALA A 217 -13.73 15.82 2.22
C ALA A 217 -15.08 15.10 2.37
N LYS A 218 -15.13 13.75 2.38
CA LYS A 218 -16.34 12.94 2.59
C LYS A 218 -16.44 12.51 4.04
N SER A 219 -17.60 12.00 4.47
CA SER A 219 -17.72 11.37 5.79
C SER A 219 -16.74 10.21 5.94
N ALA A 220 -15.89 10.24 6.97
CA ALA A 220 -14.95 9.15 7.24
C ALA A 220 -15.68 7.85 7.60
N LEU A 221 -16.82 7.95 8.29
CA LEU A 221 -17.67 6.79 8.59
C LEU A 221 -18.16 6.12 7.30
N THR A 222 -18.71 6.89 6.36
CA THR A 222 -19.23 6.36 5.09
C THR A 222 -18.10 5.72 4.24
N VAL A 223 -16.93 6.37 4.18
CA VAL A 223 -15.77 5.83 3.45
C VAL A 223 -15.29 4.52 4.07
N LYS A 224 -15.19 4.44 5.40
CA LYS A 224 -14.84 3.22 6.13
C LYS A 224 -15.83 2.08 5.85
N ILE A 225 -17.13 2.34 6.02
CA ILE A 225 -18.19 1.35 5.77
C ILE A 225 -18.11 0.84 4.33
N GLY A 226 -17.97 1.76 3.37
CA GLY A 226 -17.90 1.44 1.96
C GLY A 226 -16.68 0.60 1.60
N LYS A 227 -15.48 0.95 2.10
CA LYS A 227 -14.25 0.20 1.86
C LYS A 227 -14.34 -1.22 2.43
N GLU A 228 -14.76 -1.37 3.69
CA GLU A 228 -14.93 -2.67 4.33
C GLU A 228 -15.91 -3.55 3.55
N ALA A 229 -17.07 -3.01 3.21
CA ALA A 229 -18.10 -3.73 2.47
C ALA A 229 -17.64 -4.11 1.07
N PHE A 230 -16.89 -3.23 0.37
CA PHE A 230 -16.36 -3.50 -0.96
C PHE A 230 -15.47 -4.74 -0.96
N TYR A 231 -14.47 -4.81 -0.11
CA TYR A 231 -13.55 -5.95 -0.07
C TYR A 231 -14.23 -7.23 0.43
N ARG A 232 -15.12 -7.13 1.40
CA ARG A 232 -15.82 -8.28 1.96
C ARG A 232 -16.75 -8.94 0.95
N GLN A 233 -17.54 -8.15 0.21
CA GLN A 233 -18.51 -8.69 -0.76
C GLN A 233 -17.84 -9.37 -1.96
N LEU A 234 -16.59 -8.98 -2.34
CA LEU A 234 -15.87 -9.58 -3.46
C LEU A 234 -15.58 -11.08 -3.27
N GLU A 235 -15.55 -11.55 -2.05
CA GLU A 235 -15.30 -12.95 -1.71
C GLU A 235 -16.61 -13.76 -1.54
N MET A 236 -17.79 -13.16 -1.79
CA MET A 236 -19.11 -13.76 -1.59
C MET A 236 -19.73 -14.21 -2.91
N PRO A 237 -20.57 -15.28 -2.90
CA PRO A 237 -21.50 -15.54 -3.99
C PRO A 237 -22.47 -14.37 -4.22
N LEU A 238 -22.90 -14.17 -5.48
CA LEU A 238 -23.69 -12.99 -5.88
C LEU A 238 -24.90 -12.69 -4.97
N ALA A 239 -25.72 -13.69 -4.68
CA ALA A 239 -26.93 -13.50 -3.86
C ALA A 239 -26.58 -13.13 -2.41
N GLU A 240 -25.51 -13.69 -1.86
CA GLU A 240 -25.01 -13.37 -0.53
C GLU A 240 -24.42 -11.96 -0.48
N ALA A 241 -23.65 -11.58 -1.52
CA ALA A 241 -23.09 -10.23 -1.66
C ALA A 241 -24.20 -9.17 -1.65
N TYR A 242 -25.28 -9.35 -2.42
CA TYR A 242 -26.41 -8.41 -2.43
C TYR A 242 -27.15 -8.37 -1.09
N ARG A 243 -27.37 -9.49 -0.43
CA ARG A 243 -28.00 -9.53 0.88
C ARG A 243 -27.15 -8.77 1.91
N TYR A 244 -25.85 -9.07 1.95
CA TYR A 244 -24.92 -8.38 2.85
C TYR A 244 -24.85 -6.87 2.58
N THR A 245 -24.66 -6.46 1.32
CA THR A 245 -24.51 -5.04 0.99
C THR A 245 -25.81 -4.26 1.14
N SER A 246 -26.98 -4.91 1.01
CA SER A 246 -28.27 -4.28 1.34
C SER A 246 -28.39 -3.97 2.83
N GLU A 247 -27.96 -4.88 3.71
CA GLU A 247 -27.90 -4.64 5.16
C GLU A 247 -26.93 -3.49 5.47
N VAL A 248 -25.71 -3.50 4.87
CA VAL A 248 -24.73 -2.42 5.02
C VAL A 248 -25.32 -1.07 4.59
N MET A 249 -26.08 -1.05 3.48
CA MET A 249 -26.72 0.19 3.00
C MET A 249 -27.79 0.70 3.97
N VAL A 250 -28.57 -0.20 4.56
CA VAL A 250 -29.58 0.17 5.59
C VAL A 250 -28.89 0.81 6.80
N GLU A 251 -27.86 0.17 7.34
CA GLU A 251 -27.10 0.71 8.48
C GLU A 251 -26.46 2.07 8.13
N ASN A 252 -25.89 2.21 6.92
CA ASN A 252 -25.35 3.50 6.51
C ASN A 252 -26.43 4.59 6.34
N MET A 253 -27.64 4.23 5.88
CA MET A 253 -28.77 5.16 5.79
C MET A 253 -29.24 5.68 7.15
N LEU A 254 -29.04 4.89 8.22
CA LEU A 254 -29.38 5.27 9.59
C LEU A 254 -28.31 6.15 10.26
N ALA A 255 -27.13 6.28 9.65
CA ALA A 255 -26.05 7.10 10.17
C ALA A 255 -26.40 8.61 10.11
N ARG A 256 -25.94 9.37 11.10
CA ARG A 256 -26.13 10.83 11.16
C ARG A 256 -25.60 11.56 9.94
N ASP A 257 -24.45 11.11 9.42
CA ASP A 257 -23.84 11.70 8.22
C ASP A 257 -24.66 11.43 6.95
N ALA A 258 -25.37 10.31 6.87
CA ALA A 258 -26.28 10.05 5.75
C ALA A 258 -27.50 10.99 5.79
N GLU A 259 -28.07 11.20 6.99
CA GLU A 259 -29.16 12.16 7.21
C GLU A 259 -28.73 13.58 6.83
N GLU A 260 -27.56 14.03 7.32
CA GLU A 260 -26.99 15.33 7.00
C GLU A 260 -26.69 15.48 5.50
N GLY A 261 -26.08 14.47 4.89
CA GLY A 261 -25.72 14.51 3.46
C GLY A 261 -26.93 14.60 2.56
N ILE A 262 -28.00 13.87 2.86
CA ILE A 262 -29.28 13.91 2.12
C ILE A 262 -29.95 15.29 2.31
N ALA A 263 -30.02 15.79 3.54
CA ALA A 263 -30.61 17.12 3.82
C ALA A 263 -29.82 18.22 3.11
N ALA A 264 -28.49 18.22 3.23
CA ALA A 264 -27.61 19.19 2.56
C ALA A 264 -27.79 19.20 1.03
N PHE A 265 -27.90 18.00 0.43
CA PHE A 265 -28.15 17.86 -1.00
C PHE A 265 -29.49 18.47 -1.44
N ILE A 266 -30.57 18.19 -0.69
CA ILE A 266 -31.91 18.75 -0.97
C ILE A 266 -31.90 20.28 -0.83
N GLU A 267 -31.23 20.78 0.21
CA GLU A 267 -31.12 22.21 0.54
C GLU A 267 -30.08 22.96 -0.31
N LYS A 268 -29.31 22.25 -1.14
CA LYS A 268 -28.22 22.79 -1.99
C LYS A 268 -27.15 23.55 -1.19
N ARG A 269 -26.76 23.01 -0.07
CA ARG A 269 -25.66 23.49 0.79
C ARG A 269 -24.58 22.44 0.96
N ASP A 270 -23.42 22.85 1.45
CA ASP A 270 -22.35 21.90 1.80
C ASP A 270 -22.71 21.12 3.08
N PRO A 271 -22.47 19.80 3.10
CA PRO A 271 -22.69 18.98 4.28
C PRO A 271 -21.63 19.22 5.37
N LYS A 272 -22.04 18.99 6.63
CA LYS A 272 -21.15 19.07 7.81
C LYS A 272 -21.04 17.68 8.45
N TRP A 273 -19.99 16.97 8.08
CA TRP A 273 -19.77 15.61 8.57
C TRP A 273 -19.43 15.57 10.06
N GLN A 274 -19.93 14.55 10.75
CA GLN A 274 -19.71 14.30 12.18
C GLN A 274 -19.10 12.91 12.43
N ASP A 275 -18.93 12.12 11.36
CA ASP A 275 -18.36 10.76 11.35
C ASP A 275 -19.11 9.78 12.28
N ARG A 276 -20.42 9.87 12.31
CA ARG A 276 -21.31 9.05 13.15
C ARG A 276 -22.69 8.82 12.52
#